data_dd590b1679338191c801df756244a4bc
#
_entry.id   dd590b1679338191c801df756244a4bc
#
_cell.length_a   1.000
_cell.length_b   1.000
_cell.length_c   1.000
_cell.angle_alpha   90.00
_cell.angle_beta   90.00
_cell.angle_gamma   90.00
#
_symmetry.space_group_name_H-M   'P 1'
#
loop_
_entity.id
_entity.type
_entity.pdbx_description
1 polymer ?
#
loop_
_entity_poly.entity_id
_entity_poly.type
_entity_poly.pdbx_seq_one_letter_code
_entity_poly.pdbx_strand_id
1 'polypeptide(L)'
;MSDEVIVGTVRRAAPDRAFDAVVLPELDVLFRVARSLTNTGADAEDLVQETLLRAYRSIETFDGRHARAWLLTILRNTERNRHRRQRPTLLADGDAMAAEIDRRNPPAPSAEDTATAGVPPSWVIDALDHLTPKLRRVVQLVDVDGLTYDEAAAVLDIPAGTVMSRLHRARQRMHARLEHHPDFRRNR
;
A
#
# COMPACT_ATOMS: atom_id res chain seq x y z
N MET A 1 46.51 -32.18 4.61
CA MET A 1 46.29 -30.81 4.17
C MET A 1 44.78 -30.68 4.07
N SER A 2 44.18 -30.13 5.07
CA SER A 2 42.75 -30.12 5.30
C SER A 2 42.20 -28.74 4.91
N ASP A 3 41.35 -28.72 3.88
CA ASP A 3 40.61 -27.51 3.53
C ASP A 3 39.45 -27.34 4.52
N GLU A 4 39.64 -26.43 5.45
CA GLU A 4 38.67 -26.01 6.41
C GLU A 4 37.80 -24.92 5.76
N VAL A 5 36.66 -25.34 5.22
CA VAL A 5 35.61 -24.41 4.73
C VAL A 5 34.98 -23.75 5.94
N ILE A 6 35.42 -22.55 6.27
CA ILE A 6 34.78 -21.69 7.28
C ILE A 6 33.48 -21.16 6.67
N VAL A 7 32.39 -21.88 6.91
CA VAL A 7 31.02 -21.31 6.75
C VAL A 7 30.81 -20.36 7.93
N GLY A 8 31.13 -19.08 7.72
CA GLY A 8 30.90 -18.03 8.66
C GLY A 8 29.40 -17.87 8.91
N THR A 9 28.89 -18.48 9.97
CA THR A 9 27.56 -18.16 10.51
C THR A 9 27.63 -16.73 11.02
N VAL A 10 27.22 -15.77 10.18
CA VAL A 10 27.04 -14.37 10.59
C VAL A 10 25.97 -14.38 11.69
N ARG A 11 26.42 -14.23 12.93
CA ARG A 11 25.55 -14.10 14.12
C ARG A 11 24.83 -12.77 13.96
N ARG A 12 23.59 -12.80 13.41
CA ARG A 12 22.76 -11.61 13.26
C ARG A 12 22.65 -10.90 14.61
N ALA A 13 22.98 -9.62 14.63
CA ALA A 13 22.90 -8.78 15.81
C ALA A 13 21.46 -8.74 16.35
N ALA A 14 21.27 -8.48 17.65
CA ALA A 14 19.95 -8.42 18.28
C ALA A 14 18.99 -7.43 17.59
N PRO A 15 19.44 -6.24 17.12
CA PRO A 15 18.60 -5.31 16.36
C PRO A 15 18.06 -5.91 15.05
N ASP A 16 18.85 -6.73 14.34
CA ASP A 16 18.44 -7.33 13.06
C ASP A 16 17.29 -8.32 13.27
N ARG A 17 17.33 -9.10 14.35
CA ARG A 17 16.24 -10.05 14.65
C ARG A 17 14.95 -9.34 15.05
N ALA A 18 15.04 -8.26 15.82
CA ALA A 18 13.89 -7.47 16.21
C ALA A 18 13.27 -6.80 14.97
N PHE A 19 14.09 -6.26 14.08
CA PHE A 19 13.65 -5.67 12.82
C PHE A 19 12.95 -6.71 11.94
N ASP A 20 13.57 -7.87 11.72
CA ASP A 20 12.98 -8.94 10.92
C ASP A 20 11.62 -9.38 11.47
N ALA A 21 11.50 -9.56 12.77
CA ALA A 21 10.25 -9.98 13.41
C ALA A 21 9.10 -8.97 13.22
N VAL A 22 9.43 -7.68 13.15
CA VAL A 22 8.46 -6.60 12.94
C VAL A 22 8.10 -6.43 11.46
N VAL A 23 9.08 -6.58 10.56
CA VAL A 23 8.94 -6.18 9.16
C VAL A 23 8.50 -7.32 8.25
N LEU A 24 9.04 -8.55 8.44
CA LEU A 24 8.74 -9.66 7.52
C LEU A 24 7.25 -9.97 7.39
N PRO A 25 6.43 -9.94 8.47
CA PRO A 25 4.99 -10.19 8.34
C PRO A 25 4.23 -9.12 7.54
N GLU A 26 4.80 -7.92 7.42
CA GLU A 26 4.15 -6.77 6.80
C GLU A 26 4.67 -6.44 5.39
N LEU A 27 5.66 -7.17 4.88
CA LEU A 27 6.27 -6.90 3.57
C LEU A 27 5.26 -6.91 2.43
N ASP A 28 4.38 -7.90 2.37
CA ASP A 28 3.38 -8.01 1.31
C ASP A 28 2.43 -6.81 1.29
N VAL A 29 2.02 -6.34 2.48
CA VAL A 29 1.18 -5.15 2.60
C VAL A 29 1.94 -3.91 2.15
N LEU A 30 3.20 -3.76 2.56
CA LEU A 30 4.05 -2.65 2.14
C LEU A 30 4.19 -2.58 0.62
N PHE A 31 4.47 -3.72 -0.03
CA PHE A 31 4.59 -3.78 -1.49
C PHE A 31 3.27 -3.43 -2.18
N ARG A 32 2.14 -4.00 -1.76
CA ARG A 32 0.84 -3.66 -2.34
C ARG A 32 0.51 -2.18 -2.20
N VAL A 33 0.74 -1.59 -1.02
CA VAL A 33 0.51 -0.17 -0.79
C VAL A 33 1.48 0.68 -1.61
N ALA A 34 2.78 0.34 -1.67
CA ALA A 34 3.75 1.03 -2.49
C ALA A 34 3.35 1.02 -3.98
N ARG A 35 2.92 -0.13 -4.51
CA ARG A 35 2.38 -0.26 -5.87
C ARG A 35 1.20 0.68 -6.12
N SER A 36 0.32 0.85 -5.15
CA SER A 36 -0.79 1.77 -5.27
C SER A 36 -0.39 3.24 -5.20
N LEU A 37 0.81 3.58 -4.73
CA LEU A 37 1.33 4.94 -4.59
C LEU A 37 2.26 5.35 -5.73
N THR A 38 2.80 4.40 -6.47
CA THR A 38 3.80 4.62 -7.53
C THR A 38 3.25 4.28 -8.91
N ASN A 39 3.99 4.66 -9.96
CA ASN A 39 3.57 4.43 -11.34
C ASN A 39 4.15 3.14 -11.94
N THR A 40 5.28 2.67 -11.43
CA THR A 40 5.98 1.47 -11.92
C THR A 40 6.32 0.51 -10.80
N GLY A 41 6.56 -0.76 -11.13
CA GLY A 41 7.04 -1.75 -10.18
C GLY A 41 8.39 -1.37 -9.56
N ALA A 42 9.32 -0.90 -10.38
CA ALA A 42 10.63 -0.45 -9.94
C ALA A 42 10.53 0.71 -8.93
N ASP A 43 9.65 1.69 -9.17
CA ASP A 43 9.41 2.78 -8.20
C ASP A 43 8.82 2.26 -6.89
N ALA A 44 7.98 1.22 -6.93
CA ALA A 44 7.42 0.59 -5.74
C ALA A 44 8.49 -0.13 -4.93
N GLU A 45 9.36 -0.90 -5.59
CA GLU A 45 10.49 -1.57 -4.96
C GLU A 45 11.44 -0.58 -4.30
N ASP A 46 11.80 0.48 -5.00
CA ASP A 46 12.63 1.56 -4.45
C ASP A 46 11.98 2.24 -3.25
N LEU A 47 10.66 2.47 -3.31
CA LEU A 47 9.92 3.06 -2.21
C LEU A 47 9.92 2.16 -0.98
N VAL A 48 9.72 0.85 -1.17
CA VAL A 48 9.79 -0.14 -0.08
C VAL A 48 11.20 -0.19 0.49
N GLN A 49 12.24 -0.29 -0.34
CA GLN A 49 13.63 -0.31 0.14
C GLN A 49 13.98 0.93 0.97
N GLU A 50 13.63 2.13 0.49
CA GLU A 50 13.88 3.36 1.25
C GLU A 50 13.08 3.37 2.58
N THR A 51 11.85 2.85 2.57
CA THR A 51 11.03 2.69 3.76
C THR A 51 11.69 1.76 4.77
N LEU A 52 12.18 0.60 4.33
CA LEU A 52 12.85 -0.38 5.18
C LEU A 52 14.14 0.18 5.80
N LEU A 53 14.94 0.91 5.04
CA LEU A 53 16.13 1.59 5.55
C LEU A 53 15.79 2.61 6.64
N ARG A 54 14.71 3.36 6.49
CA ARG A 54 14.24 4.32 7.49
C ARG A 54 13.69 3.61 8.72
N ALA A 55 12.90 2.56 8.54
CA ALA A 55 12.38 1.73 9.61
C ALA A 55 13.53 1.09 10.42
N TYR A 56 14.53 0.56 9.75
CA TYR A 56 15.71 0.00 10.41
C TYR A 56 16.42 1.02 11.32
N ARG A 57 16.60 2.25 10.84
CA ARG A 57 17.23 3.33 11.62
C ARG A 57 16.39 3.80 12.82
N SER A 58 15.10 3.56 12.81
CA SER A 58 14.18 3.97 13.86
C SER A 58 13.60 2.82 14.66
N ILE A 59 14.07 1.59 14.44
CA ILE A 59 13.55 0.39 15.14
C ILE A 59 13.71 0.45 16.65
N GLU A 60 14.79 1.07 17.14
CA GLU A 60 15.04 1.22 18.56
C GLU A 60 14.03 2.16 19.26
N THR A 61 13.41 3.05 18.51
CA THR A 61 12.39 3.99 19.01
C THR A 61 10.96 3.49 18.80
N PHE A 62 10.82 2.32 18.16
CA PHE A 62 9.51 1.70 17.93
C PHE A 62 8.99 1.08 19.24
N ASP A 63 7.75 1.41 19.61
CA ASP A 63 7.12 0.98 20.86
C ASP A 63 6.65 -0.49 20.88
N GLY A 64 6.86 -1.23 19.79
CA GLY A 64 6.43 -2.61 19.60
C GLY A 64 4.95 -2.79 19.29
N ARG A 65 4.18 -1.71 19.15
CA ARG A 65 2.75 -1.76 18.89
C ARG A 65 2.43 -1.32 17.47
N HIS A 66 1.40 -1.93 16.87
CA HIS A 66 0.89 -1.51 15.57
C HIS A 66 1.95 -1.40 14.47
N ALA A 67 2.79 -2.44 14.30
CA ALA A 67 3.90 -2.48 13.34
C ALA A 67 3.48 -2.04 11.94
N ARG A 68 2.33 -2.52 11.45
CA ARG A 68 1.77 -2.15 10.14
C ARG A 68 1.53 -0.66 10.03
N ALA A 69 0.81 -0.06 10.97
CA ALA A 69 0.52 1.37 10.94
C ALA A 69 1.79 2.22 10.99
N TRP A 70 2.77 1.82 11.80
CA TRP A 70 4.07 2.46 11.88
C TRP A 70 4.83 2.39 10.56
N LEU A 71 4.94 1.22 9.94
CA LEU A 71 5.60 1.03 8.65
C LEU A 71 4.90 1.78 7.51
N LEU A 72 3.57 1.75 7.46
CA LEU A 72 2.78 2.49 6.47
C LEU A 72 2.94 4.01 6.63
N THR A 73 3.08 4.51 7.86
CA THR A 73 3.38 5.92 8.12
C THR A 73 4.76 6.30 7.57
N ILE A 74 5.78 5.46 7.77
CA ILE A 74 7.12 5.69 7.21
C ILE A 74 7.04 5.66 5.68
N LEU A 75 6.38 4.67 5.09
CA LEU A 75 6.21 4.53 3.64
C LEU A 75 5.54 5.76 3.03
N ARG A 76 4.45 6.23 3.62
CA ARG A 76 3.73 7.41 3.16
C ARG A 76 4.59 8.68 3.24
N ASN A 77 5.32 8.86 4.35
CA ASN A 77 6.22 10.00 4.52
C ASN A 77 7.40 9.95 3.54
N THR A 78 7.91 8.77 3.25
CA THR A 78 8.97 8.54 2.26
C THR A 78 8.51 8.94 0.88
N GLU A 79 7.33 8.48 0.47
CA GLU A 79 6.73 8.79 -0.82
C GLU A 79 6.46 10.31 -0.96
N ARG A 80 5.88 10.94 0.04
CA ARG A 80 5.64 12.39 0.08
C ARG A 80 6.93 13.20 -0.06
N ASN A 81 8.03 12.76 0.57
CA ASN A 81 9.33 13.40 0.45
C ASN A 81 9.96 13.21 -0.93
N ARG A 82 9.78 12.04 -1.57
CA ARG A 82 10.21 11.78 -2.97
C ARG A 82 9.52 12.76 -3.92
N HIS A 83 8.21 12.90 -3.83
CA HIS A 83 7.45 13.85 -4.65
C HIS A 83 7.89 15.31 -4.44
N ARG A 84 8.14 15.70 -3.20
CA ARG A 84 8.61 17.07 -2.89
C ARG A 84 10.00 17.35 -3.49
N ARG A 85 10.89 16.39 -3.54
CA ARG A 85 12.22 16.53 -4.15
C ARG A 85 12.18 16.56 -5.68
N GLN A 86 11.22 15.89 -6.29
CA GLN A 86 11.05 15.86 -7.75
C GLN A 86 10.37 17.12 -8.31
N ARG A 87 9.73 17.93 -7.49
CA ARG A 87 9.18 19.25 -7.86
C ARG A 87 10.14 20.34 -7.40
N PRO A 88 10.81 21.07 -8.34
CA PRO A 88 11.42 22.35 -7.99
C PRO A 88 10.31 23.28 -7.54
N THR A 89 10.54 23.95 -6.44
CA THR A 89 9.73 24.93 -5.72
C THR A 89 8.79 25.76 -6.63
N LEU A 90 7.52 25.38 -6.74
CA LEU A 90 6.43 26.28 -7.09
C LEU A 90 5.19 25.85 -6.30
N LEU A 91 4.87 26.68 -5.30
CA LEU A 91 3.61 26.78 -4.56
C LEU A 91 3.33 25.73 -3.46
N ALA A 92 3.38 26.27 -2.25
CA ALA A 92 2.78 25.70 -1.06
C ALA A 92 1.25 25.81 -1.18
N ASP A 93 0.57 24.68 -1.47
CA ASP A 93 -0.85 24.55 -1.19
C ASP A 93 -1.19 23.06 -1.02
N GLY A 94 -1.68 22.70 0.17
CA GLY A 94 -2.01 21.33 0.56
C GLY A 94 -3.14 20.69 -0.26
N ASP A 95 -3.97 21.47 -0.93
CA ASP A 95 -5.08 21.01 -1.77
C ASP A 95 -4.64 20.53 -3.16
N ALA A 96 -3.52 21.05 -3.67
CA ALA A 96 -2.99 20.64 -4.99
C ALA A 96 -2.48 19.20 -5.01
N MET A 97 -2.04 18.67 -3.87
CA MET A 97 -1.51 17.31 -3.75
C MET A 97 -2.61 16.24 -3.84
N ALA A 98 -3.78 16.50 -3.25
CA ALA A 98 -4.93 15.60 -3.35
C ALA A 98 -5.46 15.51 -4.79
N ALA A 99 -5.42 16.61 -5.53
CA ALA A 99 -5.84 16.67 -6.94
C ALA A 99 -4.86 15.99 -7.90
N GLU A 100 -3.56 15.94 -7.56
CA GLU A 100 -2.53 15.31 -8.40
C GLU A 100 -2.51 13.79 -8.24
N ILE A 101 -2.76 13.29 -7.04
CA ILE A 101 -2.94 11.84 -6.79
C ILE A 101 -4.19 11.33 -7.54
N ASP A 102 -5.19 12.19 -7.70
CA ASP A 102 -6.44 11.87 -8.40
C ASP A 102 -6.26 11.75 -9.94
N ARG A 103 -5.25 12.41 -10.51
CA ARG A 103 -4.94 12.40 -11.94
C ARG A 103 -4.04 11.24 -12.37
N ARG A 104 -3.34 10.60 -11.44
CA ARG A 104 -2.53 9.43 -11.73
C ARG A 104 -3.41 8.19 -11.71
N ASN A 105 -3.82 7.76 -12.89
CA ASN A 105 -4.40 6.44 -13.07
C ASN A 105 -3.31 5.41 -12.73
N PRO A 106 -3.46 4.55 -11.68
CA PRO A 106 -2.49 3.51 -11.44
C PRO A 106 -2.39 2.66 -12.71
N PRO A 107 -1.18 2.28 -13.15
CA PRO A 107 -1.03 1.34 -14.24
C PRO A 107 -1.78 0.05 -13.89
N ALA A 108 -2.43 -0.54 -14.89
CA ALA A 108 -3.04 -1.85 -14.73
C ALA A 108 -1.98 -2.82 -14.14
N PRO A 109 -2.35 -3.68 -13.17
CA PRO A 109 -1.41 -4.65 -12.63
C PRO A 109 -0.83 -5.47 -13.77
N SER A 110 0.49 -5.66 -13.77
CA SER A 110 1.14 -6.50 -14.77
C SER A 110 0.67 -7.95 -14.59
N ALA A 111 0.67 -8.73 -15.66
CA ALA A 111 0.22 -10.12 -15.64
C ALA A 111 1.00 -11.01 -14.63
N GLU A 112 2.18 -10.58 -14.19
CA GLU A 112 3.02 -11.28 -13.21
C GLU A 112 2.56 -11.09 -11.76
N ASP A 113 1.84 -9.99 -11.45
CA ASP A 113 1.35 -9.71 -10.09
C ASP A 113 0.10 -10.53 -9.69
N THR A 114 -0.50 -11.24 -10.64
CA THR A 114 -1.72 -12.03 -10.42
C THR A 114 -1.50 -13.44 -9.90
N ALA A 115 -0.25 -13.85 -9.65
CA ALA A 115 0.08 -15.24 -9.36
C ALA A 115 -0.23 -15.72 -7.93
N THR A 116 -0.63 -14.85 -6.98
CA THR A 116 -0.79 -15.24 -5.57
C THR A 116 -2.12 -14.88 -4.91
N ALA A 117 -2.92 -13.98 -5.49
CA ALA A 117 -4.30 -13.75 -5.06
C ALA A 117 -5.21 -14.23 -6.18
N GLY A 118 -6.18 -15.09 -5.90
CA GLY A 118 -7.13 -15.54 -6.92
C GLY A 118 -7.66 -14.33 -7.69
N VAL A 119 -7.49 -14.35 -9.03
CA VAL A 119 -7.92 -13.26 -9.90
C VAL A 119 -9.40 -12.99 -9.64
N PRO A 120 -9.79 -11.78 -9.19
CA PRO A 120 -11.19 -11.51 -8.97
C PRO A 120 -11.97 -11.66 -10.28
N PRO A 121 -13.22 -12.13 -10.24
CA PRO A 121 -14.04 -12.26 -11.43
C PRO A 121 -14.10 -10.95 -12.22
N SER A 122 -14.15 -11.03 -13.54
CA SER A 122 -14.14 -9.85 -14.44
C SER A 122 -15.20 -8.80 -14.10
N TRP A 123 -16.36 -9.24 -13.58
CA TRP A 123 -17.43 -8.35 -13.15
C TRP A 123 -17.08 -7.53 -11.88
N VAL A 124 -16.19 -8.05 -11.00
CA VAL A 124 -15.66 -7.30 -9.86
C VAL A 124 -14.69 -6.23 -10.35
N ILE A 125 -13.82 -6.59 -11.30
CA ILE A 125 -12.87 -5.66 -11.92
C ILE A 125 -13.63 -4.53 -12.60
N ASP A 126 -14.66 -4.85 -13.40
CA ASP A 126 -15.52 -3.85 -14.05
C ASP A 126 -16.19 -2.90 -13.04
N ALA A 127 -16.70 -3.44 -11.92
CA ALA A 127 -17.30 -2.63 -10.87
C ALA A 127 -16.28 -1.69 -10.20
N LEU A 128 -15.04 -2.14 -9.98
CA LEU A 128 -13.96 -1.32 -9.46
C LEU A 128 -13.55 -0.23 -10.44
N ASP A 129 -13.49 -0.53 -11.74
CA ASP A 129 -13.11 0.41 -12.79
C ASP A 129 -14.11 1.56 -12.96
N HIS A 130 -15.37 1.34 -12.60
CA HIS A 130 -16.41 2.37 -12.59
C HIS A 130 -16.37 3.29 -11.36
N LEU A 131 -15.54 2.99 -10.37
CA LEU A 131 -15.34 3.88 -9.23
C LEU A 131 -14.41 5.05 -9.62
N THR A 132 -14.68 6.21 -9.02
CA THR A 132 -13.69 7.30 -9.07
C THR A 132 -12.39 6.87 -8.39
N PRO A 133 -11.21 7.39 -8.79
CA PRO A 133 -9.93 7.03 -8.20
C PRO A 133 -9.91 7.11 -6.67
N LYS A 134 -10.54 8.14 -6.08
CA LYS A 134 -10.64 8.31 -4.61
C LYS A 134 -11.42 7.19 -3.92
N LEU A 135 -12.48 6.72 -4.53
CA LEU A 135 -13.30 5.64 -4.00
C LEU A 135 -12.62 4.28 -4.18
N ARG A 136 -12.06 4.04 -5.38
CA ARG A 136 -11.33 2.81 -5.68
C ARG A 136 -10.18 2.60 -4.71
N ARG A 137 -9.41 3.66 -4.41
CA ARG A 137 -8.27 3.59 -3.51
C ARG A 137 -8.65 3.20 -2.08
N VAL A 138 -9.77 3.71 -1.58
CA VAL A 138 -10.26 3.32 -0.25
C VAL A 138 -10.68 1.86 -0.21
N VAL A 139 -11.36 1.37 -1.27
CA VAL A 139 -11.73 -0.06 -1.39
C VAL A 139 -10.46 -0.92 -1.44
N GLN A 140 -9.48 -0.53 -2.25
CA GLN A 140 -8.21 -1.26 -2.36
C GLN A 140 -7.55 -1.41 -0.99
N LEU A 141 -7.36 -0.31 -0.26
CA LEU A 141 -6.67 -0.34 1.03
C LEU A 141 -7.44 -1.13 2.10
N VAL A 142 -8.76 -0.94 2.19
CA VAL A 142 -9.55 -1.54 3.28
C VAL A 142 -10.04 -2.94 2.93
N ASP A 143 -10.68 -3.11 1.76
CA ASP A 143 -11.37 -4.37 1.44
C ASP A 143 -10.42 -5.41 0.80
N VAL A 144 -9.38 -4.97 0.09
CA VAL A 144 -8.42 -5.88 -0.58
C VAL A 144 -7.16 -6.06 0.26
N ASP A 145 -6.54 -4.96 0.73
CA ASP A 145 -5.29 -5.00 1.48
C ASP A 145 -5.50 -5.24 2.99
N GLY A 146 -6.75 -5.18 3.46
CA GLY A 146 -7.12 -5.49 4.84
C GLY A 146 -6.67 -4.45 5.87
N LEU A 147 -6.45 -3.19 5.45
CA LEU A 147 -6.10 -2.12 6.36
C LEU A 147 -7.31 -1.73 7.23
N THR A 148 -7.05 -1.36 8.47
CA THR A 148 -8.04 -0.67 9.30
C THR A 148 -8.34 0.72 8.77
N TYR A 149 -9.44 1.32 9.21
CA TYR A 149 -9.80 2.69 8.78
C TYR A 149 -8.75 3.73 9.17
N ASP A 150 -8.11 3.56 10.33
CA ASP A 150 -7.05 4.45 10.82
C ASP A 150 -5.76 4.28 10.01
N GLU A 151 -5.38 3.06 9.65
CA GLU A 151 -4.25 2.79 8.77
C GLU A 151 -4.47 3.37 7.37
N ALA A 152 -5.66 3.14 6.79
CA ALA A 152 -6.03 3.70 5.49
C ALA A 152 -6.08 5.24 5.53
N ALA A 153 -6.55 5.83 6.63
CA ALA A 153 -6.54 7.27 6.86
C ALA A 153 -5.11 7.83 6.87
N ALA A 154 -4.20 7.16 7.58
CA ALA A 154 -2.78 7.53 7.62
C ALA A 154 -2.13 7.41 6.23
N VAL A 155 -2.41 6.34 5.47
CA VAL A 155 -1.89 6.16 4.09
C VAL A 155 -2.42 7.24 3.14
N LEU A 156 -3.71 7.60 3.25
CA LEU A 156 -4.36 8.55 2.34
C LEU A 156 -4.21 10.02 2.78
N ASP A 157 -3.69 10.27 3.97
CA ASP A 157 -3.60 11.61 4.59
C ASP A 157 -4.97 12.30 4.68
N ILE A 158 -5.99 11.57 5.16
CA ILE A 158 -7.37 12.04 5.34
C ILE A 158 -7.94 11.55 6.68
N PRO A 159 -8.94 12.21 7.26
CA PRO A 159 -9.59 11.72 8.48
C PRO A 159 -10.24 10.33 8.31
N ALA A 160 -10.20 9.50 9.35
CA ALA A 160 -10.81 8.17 9.34
C ALA A 160 -12.33 8.22 9.00
N GLY A 161 -13.04 9.24 9.46
CA GLY A 161 -14.45 9.46 9.07
C GLY A 161 -14.64 9.69 7.56
N THR A 162 -13.64 10.27 6.89
CA THR A 162 -13.62 10.43 5.43
C THR A 162 -13.37 9.08 4.73
N VAL A 163 -12.51 8.22 5.29
CA VAL A 163 -12.33 6.84 4.80
C VAL A 163 -13.65 6.08 4.88
N MET A 164 -14.31 6.10 6.04
CA MET A 164 -15.61 5.43 6.26
C MET A 164 -16.67 5.91 5.26
N SER A 165 -16.81 7.22 5.09
CA SER A 165 -17.81 7.78 4.18
C SER A 165 -17.53 7.51 2.70
N ARG A 166 -16.23 7.48 2.30
CA ARG A 166 -15.82 7.10 0.94
C ARG A 166 -16.05 5.60 0.70
N LEU A 167 -15.69 4.76 1.65
CA LEU A 167 -15.89 3.31 1.57
C LEU A 167 -17.37 2.96 1.43
N HIS A 168 -18.21 3.58 2.25
CA HIS A 168 -19.67 3.40 2.15
C HIS A 168 -20.21 3.75 0.76
N ARG A 169 -19.82 4.92 0.23
CA ARG A 169 -20.21 5.34 -1.13
C ARG A 169 -19.66 4.42 -2.22
N ALA A 170 -18.45 3.93 -2.05
CA ALA A 170 -17.83 3.00 -2.99
C ALA A 170 -18.61 1.69 -3.04
N ARG A 171 -18.89 1.09 -1.88
CA ARG A 171 -19.67 -0.15 -1.75
C ARG A 171 -21.08 -0.02 -2.33
N GLN A 172 -21.75 1.11 -2.09
CA GLN A 172 -23.07 1.37 -2.70
C GLN A 172 -22.99 1.40 -4.24
N ARG A 173 -21.98 2.07 -4.82
CA ARG A 173 -21.81 2.13 -6.27
C ARG A 173 -21.47 0.76 -6.87
N MET A 174 -20.57 0.01 -6.21
CA MET A 174 -20.26 -1.36 -6.63
C MET A 174 -21.48 -2.25 -6.58
N HIS A 175 -22.25 -2.21 -5.48
CA HIS A 175 -23.46 -3.00 -5.34
C HIS A 175 -24.46 -2.69 -6.46
N ALA A 176 -24.76 -1.42 -6.71
CA ALA A 176 -25.66 -1.00 -7.78
C ALA A 176 -25.18 -1.49 -9.17
N ARG A 177 -23.87 -1.53 -9.41
CA ARG A 177 -23.31 -2.06 -10.66
C ARG A 177 -23.44 -3.58 -10.75
N LEU A 178 -23.13 -4.27 -9.66
CA LEU A 178 -23.14 -5.74 -9.56
C LEU A 178 -24.56 -6.33 -9.64
N GLU A 179 -25.55 -5.68 -9.09
CA GLU A 179 -26.97 -6.11 -9.18
C GLU A 179 -27.48 -6.28 -10.61
N HIS A 180 -26.89 -5.55 -11.56
CA HIS A 180 -27.23 -5.63 -12.97
C HIS A 180 -26.39 -6.66 -13.73
N HIS A 181 -25.40 -7.30 -13.09
CA HIS A 181 -24.53 -8.28 -13.76
C HIS A 181 -25.13 -9.69 -13.67
N PRO A 182 -25.28 -10.43 -14.80
CA PRO A 182 -25.92 -11.76 -14.82
C PRO A 182 -25.26 -12.76 -13.87
N ASP A 183 -23.92 -12.77 -13.81
CA ASP A 183 -23.16 -13.74 -13.03
C ASP A 183 -23.23 -13.46 -11.53
N PHE A 184 -23.41 -12.22 -11.11
CA PHE A 184 -23.63 -11.88 -9.71
C PHE A 184 -24.98 -12.40 -9.20
N ARG A 185 -26.01 -12.36 -10.03
CA ARG A 185 -27.34 -12.90 -9.71
C ARG A 185 -27.36 -14.42 -9.59
N ARG A 186 -26.47 -15.11 -10.28
CA ARG A 186 -26.38 -16.57 -10.29
C ARG A 186 -25.66 -17.13 -9.06
N ASN A 187 -24.84 -16.32 -8.37
CA ASN A 187 -24.05 -16.71 -7.20
C ASN A 187 -24.69 -16.27 -5.85
N ARG A 188 -25.93 -15.83 -5.85
CA ARG A 188 -26.68 -15.44 -4.66
C ARG A 188 -27.74 -16.47 -4.35
#